data_cc5b5020e9f48d682e2268ab2a6b44fa
#
_entry.id   cc5b5020e9f48d682e2268ab2a6b44fa
#
_cell.length_a   1.000
_cell.length_b   1.000
_cell.length_c   1.000
_cell.angle_alpha   90.00
_cell.angle_beta   90.00
_cell.angle_gamma   90.00
#
_symmetry.space_group_name_H-M   'P 1'
#
loop_
_entity.id
_entity.type
_entity.pdbx_description
1 polymer ?
#
loop_
_entity_poly.entity_id
_entity_poly.type
_entity_poly.pdbx_seq_one_letter_code
_entity_poly.pdbx_strand_id
1 'polypeptide(L)'
;MSDEPAYAPRKSGIRVMGEMSWGAHICVFYEAEQDLLAANASYFAAGLEDNEFCIWAVSDPIDAETAKDALRQSIPDIDERLVAGQMEMIPATDWYLPGGEFDIQRITGGWNEKLREALERGYAGIRISGNAFWIGTSHWKEFCQYEHELDRSLAGQKMVVLCTYSLSKSRAVDLLDVARAHQFTITRRNGEWEFLETPELQAAKQEIRKLNGALDILADTSHAAFTARERIVLAQIVRGYSSKEIARTLGIAPRTVEFHRANLLKKTNARSTVHLLHMVLGE
;
A
#
# COMPACT_ATOMS: atom_id res chain seq x y z
N MET A 1 15.28 1.34 -21.64
CA MET A 1 14.44 0.76 -20.57
C MET A 1 14.99 1.34 -19.29
N SER A 2 14.26 2.28 -18.67
CA SER A 2 14.64 2.85 -17.38
C SER A 2 14.41 1.77 -16.31
N ASP A 3 15.49 1.29 -15.69
CA ASP A 3 15.45 0.44 -14.49
C ASP A 3 14.96 1.26 -13.30
N GLU A 4 13.70 1.66 -13.31
CA GLU A 4 13.07 2.27 -12.14
C GLU A 4 12.83 1.15 -11.13
N PRO A 5 13.40 1.26 -9.91
CA PRO A 5 13.24 0.19 -8.91
C PRO A 5 11.76 -0.01 -8.57
N ALA A 6 11.36 -1.25 -8.31
CA ALA A 6 9.99 -1.62 -7.94
C ALA A 6 9.45 -0.85 -6.71
N TYR A 7 10.31 -0.16 -5.97
CA TYR A 7 9.98 0.63 -4.77
C TYR A 7 10.02 2.14 -5.01
N ALA A 8 10.12 2.62 -6.26
CA ALA A 8 10.04 4.06 -6.51
C ALA A 8 8.68 4.60 -6.05
N PRO A 9 8.64 5.65 -5.19
CA PRO A 9 7.40 6.22 -4.70
C PRO A 9 6.62 6.85 -5.86
N ARG A 10 5.30 6.65 -5.86
CA ARG A 10 4.38 7.18 -6.86
C ARG A 10 3.26 7.95 -6.18
N LYS A 11 2.78 9.00 -6.80
CA LYS A 11 1.62 9.73 -6.28
C LYS A 11 0.38 8.84 -6.30
N SER A 12 -0.30 8.70 -5.18
CA SER A 12 -1.57 7.97 -5.15
C SER A 12 -2.71 8.75 -5.81
N GLY A 13 -2.62 10.08 -5.85
CA GLY A 13 -3.73 10.96 -6.19
C GLY A 13 -4.73 11.16 -5.04
N ILE A 14 -4.63 10.41 -3.96
CA ILE A 14 -5.49 10.48 -2.79
C ILE A 14 -4.73 11.22 -1.68
N ARG A 15 -5.18 12.43 -1.34
CA ARG A 15 -4.45 13.35 -0.45
C ARG A 15 -4.02 12.72 0.88
N VAL A 16 -4.90 11.97 1.53
CA VAL A 16 -4.60 11.32 2.82
C VAL A 16 -3.52 10.26 2.71
N MET A 17 -3.39 9.63 1.54
CA MET A 17 -2.40 8.58 1.28
C MET A 17 -1.04 9.16 0.83
N GLY A 18 -1.04 10.26 0.08
CA GLY A 18 0.17 10.86 -0.47
C GLY A 18 0.83 9.97 -1.51
N GLU A 19 1.95 9.36 -1.15
CA GLU A 19 2.71 8.46 -2.02
C GLU A 19 2.45 6.99 -1.69
N MET A 20 2.64 6.12 -2.70
CA MET A 20 2.52 4.67 -2.60
C MET A 20 3.63 4.01 -3.42
N SER A 21 3.87 2.73 -3.20
CA SER A 21 4.76 1.90 -4.03
C SER A 21 3.97 1.11 -5.07
N TRP A 22 4.65 0.63 -6.10
CA TRP A 22 4.11 -0.41 -6.95
C TRP A 22 3.68 -1.61 -6.10
N GLY A 23 2.65 -2.32 -6.54
CA GLY A 23 2.03 -3.41 -5.80
C GLY A 23 1.00 -2.96 -4.77
N ALA A 24 0.68 -1.66 -4.67
CA ALA A 24 -0.31 -1.16 -3.72
C ALA A 24 -1.72 -1.65 -4.07
N HIS A 25 -2.41 -2.21 -3.08
CA HIS A 25 -3.79 -2.65 -3.12
C HIS A 25 -4.62 -1.82 -2.14
N ILE A 26 -5.50 -0.97 -2.68
CA ILE A 26 -6.18 0.09 -1.94
C ILE A 26 -7.68 -0.19 -1.94
N CYS A 27 -8.29 -0.18 -0.77
CA CYS A 27 -9.73 -0.19 -0.58
C CYS A 27 -10.24 1.21 -0.27
N VAL A 28 -11.27 1.67 -0.98
CA VAL A 28 -11.99 2.92 -0.68
C VAL A 28 -13.44 2.61 -0.36
N PHE A 29 -13.86 2.92 0.86
CA PHE A 29 -15.25 2.92 1.26
C PHE A 29 -15.88 4.28 1.00
N TYR A 30 -16.96 4.31 0.21
CA TYR A 30 -17.69 5.53 -0.14
C TYR A 30 -19.16 5.47 0.30
N GLU A 31 -19.73 6.62 0.64
CA GLU A 31 -21.15 6.78 0.97
C GLU A 31 -21.95 7.25 -0.25
N ALA A 32 -21.45 8.28 -0.94
CA ALA A 32 -22.08 8.90 -2.09
C ALA A 32 -21.33 8.65 -3.40
N GLU A 33 -22.05 8.66 -4.52
CA GLU A 33 -21.46 8.50 -5.85
C GLU A 33 -20.41 9.57 -6.17
N GLN A 34 -20.61 10.79 -5.66
CA GLN A 34 -19.64 11.88 -5.78
C GLN A 34 -18.30 11.55 -5.12
N ASP A 35 -18.31 10.78 -4.02
CA ASP A 35 -17.08 10.35 -3.34
C ASP A 35 -16.32 9.34 -4.21
N LEU A 36 -17.05 8.39 -4.80
CA LEU A 36 -16.49 7.42 -5.75
C LEU A 36 -15.87 8.12 -6.96
N LEU A 37 -16.58 9.07 -7.56
CA LEU A 37 -16.10 9.83 -8.72
C LEU A 37 -14.87 10.67 -8.37
N ALA A 38 -14.89 11.38 -7.25
CA ALA A 38 -13.78 12.22 -6.82
C ALA A 38 -12.52 11.42 -6.50
N ALA A 39 -12.65 10.27 -5.83
CA ALA A 39 -11.54 9.39 -5.53
C ALA A 39 -10.90 8.85 -6.82
N ASN A 40 -11.71 8.36 -7.76
CA ASN A 40 -11.21 7.83 -9.02
C ASN A 40 -10.60 8.92 -9.91
N ALA A 41 -11.21 10.10 -10.01
CA ALA A 41 -10.69 11.18 -10.82
C ALA A 41 -9.29 11.63 -10.36
N SER A 42 -9.09 11.82 -9.06
CA SER A 42 -7.77 12.19 -8.52
C SER A 42 -6.75 11.04 -8.61
N TYR A 43 -7.19 9.81 -8.41
CA TYR A 43 -6.36 8.62 -8.54
C TYR A 43 -5.84 8.44 -9.98
N PHE A 44 -6.71 8.58 -10.99
CA PHE A 44 -6.31 8.45 -12.39
C PHE A 44 -5.52 9.67 -12.88
N ALA A 45 -5.82 10.88 -12.42
CA ALA A 45 -5.04 12.06 -12.76
C ALA A 45 -3.56 11.85 -12.43
N ALA A 46 -3.26 11.36 -11.22
CA ALA A 46 -1.89 11.08 -10.79
C ALA A 46 -1.21 10.02 -11.67
N GLY A 47 -1.92 8.95 -12.05
CA GLY A 47 -1.34 7.91 -12.91
C GLY A 47 -1.06 8.37 -14.33
N LEU A 48 -1.97 9.14 -14.90
CA LEU A 48 -1.81 9.70 -16.24
C LEU A 48 -0.64 10.70 -16.31
N GLU A 49 -0.44 11.50 -15.25
CA GLU A 49 0.73 12.37 -15.12
C GLU A 49 2.04 11.58 -15.01
N ASP A 50 2.04 10.45 -14.32
CA ASP A 50 3.20 9.59 -14.09
C ASP A 50 3.45 8.58 -15.23
N ASN A 51 2.85 8.80 -16.41
CA ASN A 51 2.95 7.94 -17.60
C ASN A 51 2.50 6.48 -17.34
N GLU A 52 1.46 6.28 -16.55
CA GLU A 52 0.87 4.96 -16.34
C GLU A 52 -0.25 4.70 -17.35
N PHE A 53 -0.45 3.44 -17.72
CA PHE A 53 -1.64 3.02 -18.44
C PHE A 53 -2.78 2.82 -17.42
N CYS A 54 -3.85 3.55 -17.59
CA CYS A 54 -4.97 3.61 -16.65
C CYS A 54 -6.16 2.77 -17.14
N ILE A 55 -6.75 1.96 -16.25
CA ILE A 55 -7.90 1.12 -16.58
C ILE A 55 -8.99 1.32 -15.51
N TRP A 56 -10.18 1.73 -15.93
CA TRP A 56 -11.34 1.80 -15.05
C TRP A 56 -12.36 0.72 -15.43
N ALA A 57 -12.52 -0.31 -14.60
CA ALA A 57 -13.60 -1.27 -14.70
C ALA A 57 -14.88 -0.63 -14.14
N VAL A 58 -15.71 -0.08 -15.02
CA VAL A 58 -16.88 0.71 -14.67
C VAL A 58 -18.09 -0.18 -14.44
N SER A 59 -18.84 0.05 -13.36
CA SER A 59 -20.10 -0.62 -13.06
C SER A 59 -21.03 0.29 -12.25
N ASP A 60 -22.28 -0.11 -12.13
CA ASP A 60 -23.25 0.59 -11.27
C ASP A 60 -22.63 0.97 -9.90
N PRO A 61 -22.93 2.13 -9.34
CA PRO A 61 -23.96 3.08 -9.81
C PRO A 61 -23.48 4.04 -10.90
N ILE A 62 -22.26 3.90 -11.39
CA ILE A 62 -21.63 4.80 -12.37
C ILE A 62 -21.64 4.12 -13.74
N ASP A 63 -22.08 4.83 -14.76
CA ASP A 63 -21.88 4.44 -16.15
C ASP A 63 -20.62 5.10 -16.75
N ALA A 64 -20.25 4.68 -17.94
CA ALA A 64 -19.03 5.15 -18.59
C ALA A 64 -19.07 6.66 -18.93
N GLU A 65 -20.23 7.22 -19.26
CA GLU A 65 -20.34 8.66 -19.57
C GLU A 65 -20.25 9.51 -18.31
N THR A 66 -20.92 9.12 -17.23
CA THR A 66 -20.78 9.76 -15.91
C THR A 66 -19.33 9.71 -15.42
N ALA A 67 -18.64 8.59 -15.62
CA ALA A 67 -17.23 8.45 -15.29
C ALA A 67 -16.34 9.38 -16.11
N LYS A 68 -16.55 9.48 -17.43
CA LYS A 68 -15.83 10.42 -18.31
C LYS A 68 -16.07 11.87 -17.92
N ASP A 69 -17.31 12.23 -17.61
CA ASP A 69 -17.66 13.61 -17.21
C ASP A 69 -16.94 14.01 -15.92
N ALA A 70 -16.83 13.10 -14.95
CA ALA A 70 -16.06 13.34 -13.74
C ALA A 70 -14.55 13.49 -14.03
N LEU A 71 -14.00 12.68 -14.93
CA LEU A 71 -12.60 12.82 -15.35
C LEU A 71 -12.34 14.15 -16.09
N ARG A 72 -13.24 14.59 -16.99
CA ARG A 72 -13.13 15.88 -17.69
C ARG A 72 -13.04 17.07 -16.74
N GLN A 73 -13.70 17.01 -15.59
CA GLN A 73 -13.62 18.07 -14.58
C GLN A 73 -12.25 18.17 -13.91
N SER A 74 -11.50 17.07 -13.84
CA SER A 74 -10.24 16.98 -13.13
C SER A 74 -9.02 16.89 -14.05
N ILE A 75 -9.19 16.43 -15.29
CA ILE A 75 -8.15 16.13 -16.25
C ILE A 75 -8.54 16.79 -17.59
N PRO A 76 -8.04 18.00 -17.88
CA PRO A 76 -8.47 18.78 -19.06
C PRO A 76 -8.24 18.09 -20.41
N ASP A 77 -7.19 17.25 -20.52
CA ASP A 77 -6.79 16.53 -21.73
C ASP A 77 -7.24 15.06 -21.76
N ILE A 78 -8.25 14.69 -20.93
CA ILE A 78 -8.68 13.29 -20.79
C ILE A 78 -9.17 12.68 -22.11
N ASP A 79 -9.89 13.44 -22.92
CA ASP A 79 -10.43 12.94 -24.18
C ASP A 79 -9.29 12.62 -25.17
N GLU A 80 -8.20 13.40 -25.18
CA GLU A 80 -7.00 13.12 -25.96
C GLU A 80 -6.30 11.85 -25.48
N ARG A 81 -6.20 11.66 -24.17
CA ARG A 81 -5.60 10.47 -23.55
C ARG A 81 -6.41 9.20 -23.79
N LEU A 82 -7.73 9.29 -23.80
CA LEU A 82 -8.63 8.19 -24.18
C LEU A 82 -8.42 7.81 -25.65
N VAL A 83 -8.35 8.79 -26.56
CA VAL A 83 -8.08 8.55 -28.00
C VAL A 83 -6.69 7.98 -28.22
N ALA A 84 -5.67 8.47 -27.50
CA ALA A 84 -4.30 7.93 -27.53
C ALA A 84 -4.18 6.54 -26.91
N GLY A 85 -5.22 6.09 -26.21
CA GLY A 85 -5.25 4.79 -25.53
C GLY A 85 -4.30 4.72 -24.32
N GLN A 86 -4.08 5.85 -23.63
CA GLN A 86 -3.41 5.85 -22.32
C GLN A 86 -4.38 5.49 -21.20
N MET A 87 -5.68 5.67 -21.43
CA MET A 87 -6.73 5.24 -20.52
C MET A 87 -7.78 4.41 -21.24
N GLU A 88 -8.23 3.36 -20.58
CA GLU A 88 -9.28 2.45 -21.02
C GLU A 88 -10.41 2.39 -19.98
N MET A 89 -11.66 2.44 -20.45
CA MET A 89 -12.84 2.16 -19.63
C MET A 89 -13.48 0.89 -20.14
N ILE A 90 -13.63 -0.09 -19.26
CA ILE A 90 -14.23 -1.38 -19.59
C ILE A 90 -15.45 -1.62 -18.72
N PRO A 91 -16.54 -2.17 -19.25
CA PRO A 91 -17.63 -2.64 -18.40
C PRO A 91 -17.11 -3.73 -17.45
N ALA A 92 -17.35 -3.57 -16.15
CA ALA A 92 -16.88 -4.53 -15.17
C ALA A 92 -17.46 -5.94 -15.40
N THR A 93 -18.71 -6.04 -15.86
CA THR A 93 -19.34 -7.31 -16.24
C THR A 93 -18.58 -8.05 -17.34
N ASP A 94 -18.08 -7.32 -18.34
CA ASP A 94 -17.36 -7.94 -19.46
C ASP A 94 -15.99 -8.43 -19.03
N TRP A 95 -15.38 -7.77 -18.04
CA TRP A 95 -14.09 -8.18 -17.50
C TRP A 95 -14.20 -9.34 -16.50
N TYR A 96 -15.08 -9.18 -15.52
CA TYR A 96 -15.17 -10.13 -14.40
C TYR A 96 -16.07 -11.32 -14.68
N LEU A 97 -17.14 -11.16 -15.47
CA LEU A 97 -18.17 -12.18 -15.71
C LEU A 97 -18.47 -12.41 -17.19
N PRO A 98 -17.49 -12.59 -18.08
CA PRO A 98 -17.80 -12.94 -19.47
C PRO A 98 -18.57 -14.27 -19.48
N GLY A 99 -19.77 -14.26 -20.09
CA GLY A 99 -20.65 -15.42 -20.10
C GLY A 99 -21.31 -15.76 -18.75
N GLY A 100 -21.16 -14.90 -17.73
CA GLY A 100 -21.74 -15.09 -16.39
C GLY A 100 -20.88 -15.90 -15.43
N GLU A 101 -19.66 -16.28 -15.80
CA GLU A 101 -18.75 -17.06 -14.96
C GLU A 101 -17.64 -16.20 -14.37
N PHE A 102 -17.41 -16.34 -13.05
CA PHE A 102 -16.33 -15.69 -12.33
C PHE A 102 -15.13 -16.64 -12.22
N ASP A 103 -14.09 -16.37 -13.00
CA ASP A 103 -12.85 -17.18 -13.04
C ASP A 103 -11.64 -16.33 -12.58
N ILE A 104 -11.12 -16.65 -11.41
CA ILE A 104 -10.03 -15.95 -10.76
C ILE A 104 -8.75 -16.00 -11.62
N GLN A 105 -8.42 -17.16 -12.18
CA GLN A 105 -7.18 -17.32 -12.96
C GLN A 105 -7.23 -16.53 -14.27
N ARG A 106 -8.37 -16.52 -14.92
CA ARG A 106 -8.60 -15.71 -16.12
C ARG A 106 -8.48 -14.23 -15.82
N ILE A 107 -9.10 -13.76 -14.72
CA ILE A 107 -9.07 -12.33 -14.32
C ILE A 107 -7.65 -11.89 -13.98
N THR A 108 -6.95 -12.63 -13.12
CA THR A 108 -5.57 -12.32 -12.73
C THR A 108 -4.59 -12.43 -13.90
N GLY A 109 -4.76 -13.44 -14.76
CA GLY A 109 -4.02 -13.58 -16.00
C GLY A 109 -4.23 -12.41 -16.96
N GLY A 110 -5.47 -11.94 -17.08
CA GLY A 110 -5.82 -10.78 -17.90
C GLY A 110 -5.16 -9.48 -17.41
N TRP A 111 -5.08 -9.24 -16.08
CA TRP A 111 -4.37 -8.09 -15.54
C TRP A 111 -2.86 -8.14 -15.83
N ASN A 112 -2.25 -9.31 -15.73
CA ASN A 112 -0.84 -9.50 -16.07
C ASN A 112 -0.56 -9.26 -17.56
N GLU A 113 -1.48 -9.68 -18.44
CA GLU A 113 -1.39 -9.41 -19.87
C GLU A 113 -1.50 -7.91 -20.16
N LYS A 114 -2.47 -7.20 -19.56
CA LYS A 114 -2.60 -5.74 -19.66
C LYS A 114 -1.33 -5.03 -19.16
N LEU A 115 -0.71 -5.50 -18.09
CA LEU A 115 0.57 -4.96 -17.62
C LEU A 115 1.67 -5.15 -18.66
N ARG A 116 1.80 -6.35 -19.21
CA ARG A 116 2.81 -6.65 -20.24
C ARG A 116 2.65 -5.74 -21.46
N GLU A 117 1.42 -5.62 -21.98
CA GLU A 117 1.10 -4.75 -23.12
C GLU A 117 1.41 -3.27 -22.82
N ALA A 118 1.08 -2.80 -21.62
CA ALA A 118 1.37 -1.43 -21.21
C ALA A 118 2.88 -1.15 -21.16
N LEU A 119 3.67 -2.06 -20.61
CA LEU A 119 5.13 -1.95 -20.55
C LEU A 119 5.75 -1.98 -21.96
N GLU A 120 5.26 -2.82 -22.87
CA GLU A 120 5.69 -2.87 -24.27
C GLU A 120 5.39 -1.58 -25.04
N ARG A 121 4.29 -0.90 -24.68
CA ARG A 121 3.92 0.42 -25.23
C ARG A 121 4.72 1.58 -24.61
N GLY A 122 5.58 1.31 -23.62
CA GLY A 122 6.43 2.31 -22.97
C GLY A 122 5.79 3.04 -21.78
N TYR A 123 4.68 2.54 -21.24
CA TYR A 123 4.12 3.04 -19.99
C TYR A 123 4.95 2.58 -18.80
N ALA A 124 4.91 3.33 -17.69
CA ALA A 124 5.65 3.02 -16.47
C ALA A 124 5.11 1.76 -15.75
N GLY A 125 3.83 1.44 -15.96
CA GLY A 125 3.09 0.34 -15.38
C GLY A 125 1.60 0.54 -15.59
N ILE A 126 0.75 -0.16 -14.83
CA ILE A 126 -0.70 -0.01 -14.93
C ILE A 126 -1.32 0.45 -13.62
N ARG A 127 -2.38 1.26 -13.74
CA ARG A 127 -3.21 1.75 -12.64
C ARG A 127 -4.65 1.36 -12.90
N ILE A 128 -5.22 0.56 -11.99
CA ILE A 128 -6.54 -0.04 -12.17
C ILE A 128 -7.48 0.48 -11.09
N SER A 129 -8.73 0.74 -11.46
CA SER A 129 -9.81 0.86 -10.48
C SER A 129 -11.00 0.04 -10.88
N GLY A 130 -11.67 -0.54 -9.88
CA GLY A 130 -12.90 -1.28 -10.04
C GLY A 130 -13.85 -1.08 -8.87
N ASN A 131 -15.14 -1.33 -9.17
CA ASN A 131 -16.21 -1.28 -8.19
C ASN A 131 -16.88 -2.66 -8.15
N ALA A 132 -16.93 -3.26 -6.98
CA ALA A 132 -17.42 -4.63 -6.79
C ALA A 132 -18.90 -4.73 -6.39
N PHE A 133 -19.65 -3.62 -6.38
CA PHE A 133 -21.04 -3.59 -5.94
C PHE A 133 -21.97 -4.51 -6.76
N TRP A 134 -21.65 -4.76 -8.03
CA TRP A 134 -22.37 -5.64 -8.95
C TRP A 134 -22.24 -7.14 -8.62
N ILE A 135 -21.28 -7.50 -7.76
CA ILE A 135 -21.12 -8.88 -7.29
C ILE A 135 -22.23 -9.15 -6.28
N GLY A 136 -23.34 -9.67 -6.78
CA GLY A 136 -24.42 -10.12 -5.92
C GLY A 136 -23.92 -11.16 -4.91
N THR A 137 -24.72 -11.44 -3.91
CA THR A 137 -24.39 -12.40 -2.82
C THR A 137 -23.99 -13.79 -3.31
N SER A 138 -24.31 -14.17 -4.54
CA SER A 138 -23.99 -15.47 -5.13
C SER A 138 -22.49 -15.71 -5.37
N HIS A 139 -21.70 -14.66 -5.67
CA HIS A 139 -20.26 -14.76 -5.97
C HIS A 139 -19.38 -14.10 -4.91
N TRP A 140 -19.94 -13.76 -3.76
CA TRP A 140 -19.19 -13.03 -2.73
C TRP A 140 -17.97 -13.81 -2.21
N LYS A 141 -18.11 -15.11 -2.02
CA LYS A 141 -17.03 -15.96 -1.52
C LYS A 141 -15.87 -16.06 -2.52
N GLU A 142 -16.18 -16.27 -3.78
CA GLU A 142 -15.21 -16.33 -4.88
C GLU A 142 -14.53 -14.96 -5.06
N PHE A 143 -15.28 -13.88 -4.90
CA PHE A 143 -14.75 -12.54 -4.94
C PHE A 143 -13.78 -12.27 -3.78
N CYS A 144 -14.11 -12.60 -2.54
CA CYS A 144 -13.17 -12.47 -1.41
C CYS A 144 -11.89 -13.30 -1.63
N GLN A 145 -12.00 -14.48 -2.23
CA GLN A 145 -10.84 -15.28 -2.60
C GLN A 145 -10.00 -14.57 -3.68
N TYR A 146 -10.64 -13.99 -4.68
CA TYR A 146 -9.97 -13.18 -5.72
C TYR A 146 -9.21 -12.00 -5.14
N GLU A 147 -9.80 -11.23 -4.21
CA GLU A 147 -9.15 -10.10 -3.55
C GLU A 147 -7.86 -10.49 -2.83
N HIS A 148 -7.87 -11.63 -2.11
CA HIS A 148 -6.68 -12.17 -1.47
C HIS A 148 -5.62 -12.65 -2.48
N GLU A 149 -6.04 -13.20 -3.61
CA GLU A 149 -5.13 -13.66 -4.66
C GLU A 149 -4.55 -12.49 -5.44
N LEU A 150 -5.36 -11.46 -5.70
CA LEU A 150 -4.93 -10.20 -6.29
C LEU A 150 -3.85 -9.54 -5.43
N ASP A 151 -4.08 -9.37 -4.13
CA ASP A 151 -3.10 -8.77 -3.20
C ASP A 151 -1.73 -9.49 -3.25
N ARG A 152 -1.74 -10.82 -3.29
CA ARG A 152 -0.51 -11.61 -3.44
C ARG A 152 0.17 -11.42 -4.79
N SER A 153 -0.63 -11.35 -5.87
CA SER A 153 -0.13 -11.26 -7.24
C SER A 153 0.46 -9.89 -7.56
N LEU A 154 0.06 -8.85 -6.84
CA LEU A 154 0.56 -7.48 -7.00
C LEU A 154 2.01 -7.32 -6.50
N ALA A 155 2.47 -8.18 -5.60
CA ALA A 155 3.80 -8.06 -5.01
C ALA A 155 4.91 -8.07 -6.08
N GLY A 156 5.67 -6.97 -6.15
CA GLY A 156 6.76 -6.81 -7.12
C GLY A 156 6.32 -6.51 -8.56
N GLN A 157 5.03 -6.36 -8.83
CA GLN A 157 4.50 -5.96 -10.13
C GLN A 157 4.38 -4.44 -10.24
N LYS A 158 4.60 -3.90 -11.45
CA LYS A 158 4.36 -2.48 -11.75
C LYS A 158 2.86 -2.20 -11.97
N MET A 159 2.07 -2.57 -10.97
CA MET A 159 0.61 -2.49 -10.96
C MET A 159 0.15 -1.90 -9.63
N VAL A 160 -0.86 -1.03 -9.67
CA VAL A 160 -1.55 -0.50 -8.48
C VAL A 160 -3.05 -0.62 -8.70
N VAL A 161 -3.77 -1.00 -7.65
CA VAL A 161 -5.21 -1.28 -7.74
C VAL A 161 -5.98 -0.52 -6.66
N LEU A 162 -7.05 0.13 -7.08
CA LEU A 162 -8.03 0.81 -6.24
C LEU A 162 -9.36 0.07 -6.34
N CYS A 163 -9.78 -0.61 -5.28
CA CYS A 163 -11.08 -1.24 -5.18
C CYS A 163 -12.04 -0.35 -4.40
N THR A 164 -13.24 -0.12 -4.92
CA THR A 164 -14.21 0.81 -4.33
C THR A 164 -15.47 0.07 -3.89
N TYR A 165 -15.95 0.36 -2.67
CA TYR A 165 -17.08 -0.33 -2.05
C TYR A 165 -18.05 0.65 -1.43
N SER A 166 -19.35 0.46 -1.72
CA SER A 166 -20.41 1.29 -1.15
C SER A 166 -20.72 0.88 0.29
N LEU A 167 -20.62 1.82 1.23
CA LEU A 167 -21.03 1.61 2.62
C LEU A 167 -22.53 1.33 2.76
N SER A 168 -23.35 1.98 1.94
CA SER A 168 -24.82 1.86 2.01
C SER A 168 -25.35 0.55 1.39
N LYS A 169 -24.58 -0.08 0.50
CA LYS A 169 -25.00 -1.30 -0.23
C LYS A 169 -24.30 -2.57 0.26
N SER A 170 -23.34 -2.45 1.20
CA SER A 170 -22.56 -3.56 1.73
C SER A 170 -22.99 -3.90 3.16
N ARG A 171 -22.97 -5.18 3.53
CA ARG A 171 -23.16 -5.60 4.92
C ARG A 171 -21.87 -5.32 5.71
N ALA A 172 -21.99 -5.07 7.02
CA ALA A 172 -20.81 -4.81 7.86
C ALA A 172 -19.77 -5.94 7.81
N VAL A 173 -20.21 -7.21 7.73
CA VAL A 173 -19.30 -8.36 7.62
C VAL A 173 -18.51 -8.33 6.30
N ASP A 174 -19.15 -7.96 5.21
CA ASP A 174 -18.51 -7.88 3.89
C ASP A 174 -17.43 -6.78 3.86
N LEU A 175 -17.71 -5.62 4.51
CA LEU A 175 -16.74 -4.54 4.66
C LEU A 175 -15.51 -4.96 5.46
N LEU A 176 -15.69 -5.77 6.50
CA LEU A 176 -14.58 -6.32 7.29
C LEU A 176 -13.74 -7.31 6.48
N ASP A 177 -14.37 -8.16 5.67
CA ASP A 177 -13.66 -9.11 4.81
C ASP A 177 -12.81 -8.38 3.77
N VAL A 178 -13.37 -7.35 3.13
CA VAL A 178 -12.64 -6.51 2.15
C VAL A 178 -11.51 -5.74 2.81
N ALA A 179 -11.75 -5.11 3.96
CA ALA A 179 -10.71 -4.35 4.66
C ALA A 179 -9.49 -5.22 5.03
N ARG A 180 -9.71 -6.51 5.31
CA ARG A 180 -8.63 -7.47 5.60
C ARG A 180 -7.86 -7.93 4.38
N ALA A 181 -8.49 -7.89 3.20
CA ALA A 181 -7.85 -8.30 1.94
C ALA A 181 -6.97 -7.20 1.34
N HIS A 182 -7.00 -5.97 1.85
CA HIS A 182 -6.30 -4.83 1.29
C HIS A 182 -5.21 -4.31 2.22
N GLN A 183 -4.12 -3.82 1.63
CA GLN A 183 -2.99 -3.21 2.36
C GLN A 183 -3.38 -1.85 2.95
N PHE A 184 -4.22 -1.11 2.24
CA PHE A 184 -4.68 0.22 2.62
C PHE A 184 -6.20 0.28 2.55
N THR A 185 -6.81 0.78 3.60
CA THR A 185 -8.27 1.02 3.62
C THR A 185 -8.52 2.49 3.95
N ILE A 186 -9.27 3.15 3.10
CA ILE A 186 -9.59 4.57 3.19
C ILE A 186 -11.11 4.71 3.21
N THR A 187 -11.60 5.59 4.04
CA THR A 187 -13.02 5.94 4.12
C THR A 187 -13.20 7.44 4.18
N ARG A 188 -14.40 7.93 3.85
CA ARG A 188 -14.76 9.32 4.05
C ARG A 188 -15.65 9.46 5.28
N ARG A 189 -15.26 10.32 6.21
CA ARG A 189 -16.03 10.63 7.41
C ARG A 189 -16.11 12.15 7.58
N ASN A 190 -17.31 12.66 7.80
CA ASN A 190 -17.57 14.10 7.96
C ASN A 190 -16.99 14.98 6.82
N GLY A 191 -16.99 14.46 5.60
CA GLY A 191 -16.44 15.13 4.44
C GLY A 191 -14.94 15.01 4.24
N GLU A 192 -14.20 14.43 5.17
CA GLU A 192 -12.75 14.24 5.10
C GLU A 192 -12.37 12.78 4.87
N TRP A 193 -11.33 12.56 4.07
CA TRP A 193 -10.76 11.24 3.84
C TRP A 193 -9.83 10.84 4.99
N GLU A 194 -10.00 9.65 5.53
CA GLU A 194 -9.18 9.10 6.59
C GLU A 194 -8.77 7.65 6.32
N PHE A 195 -7.60 7.24 6.85
CA PHE A 195 -7.23 5.83 6.87
C PHE A 195 -8.00 5.06 7.91
N LEU A 196 -8.48 3.88 7.53
CA LEU A 196 -8.93 2.87 8.47
C LEU A 196 -7.75 1.95 8.79
N GLU A 197 -7.06 2.22 9.89
CA GLU A 197 -5.91 1.41 10.30
C GLU A 197 -6.35 0.22 11.14
N THR A 198 -5.96 -1.00 10.73
CA THR A 198 -6.14 -2.18 11.57
C THR A 198 -5.12 -2.20 12.71
N PRO A 199 -5.42 -2.86 13.85
CA PRO A 199 -4.45 -3.01 14.95
C PRO A 199 -3.13 -3.66 14.50
N GLU A 200 -3.19 -4.60 13.56
CA GLU A 200 -2.02 -5.28 12.99
C GLU A 200 -1.15 -4.31 12.19
N LEU A 201 -1.76 -3.46 11.36
CA LEU A 201 -1.04 -2.43 10.60
C LEU A 201 -0.42 -1.39 11.51
N GLN A 202 -1.12 -0.98 12.59
CA GLN A 202 -0.58 -0.08 13.60
C GLN A 202 0.64 -0.71 14.30
N ALA A 203 0.55 -1.98 14.70
CA ALA A 203 1.66 -2.71 15.30
C ALA A 203 2.86 -2.83 14.34
N ALA A 204 2.61 -3.16 13.05
CA ALA A 204 3.66 -3.22 12.04
C ALA A 204 4.33 -1.86 11.80
N LYS A 205 3.56 -0.78 11.71
CA LYS A 205 4.09 0.58 11.60
C LYS A 205 4.96 0.98 12.80
N GLN A 206 4.53 0.61 14.02
CA GLN A 206 5.33 0.85 15.21
C GLN A 206 6.66 0.10 15.18
N GLU A 207 6.64 -1.17 14.76
CA GLU A 207 7.86 -1.97 14.64
C GLU A 207 8.81 -1.43 13.56
N ILE A 208 8.27 -1.00 12.41
CA ILE A 208 9.06 -0.34 11.34
C ILE A 208 9.68 0.96 11.85
N ARG A 209 8.94 1.80 12.59
CA ARG A 209 9.50 3.02 13.19
C ARG A 209 10.66 2.70 14.15
N LYS A 210 10.48 1.68 14.99
CA LYS A 210 11.54 1.22 15.90
C LYS A 210 12.78 0.78 15.14
N LEU A 211 12.60 -0.01 14.07
CA LEU A 211 13.72 -0.51 13.24
C LEU A 211 14.43 0.64 12.50
N ASN A 212 13.68 1.57 11.92
CA ASN A 212 14.23 2.74 11.23
C ASN A 212 14.98 3.64 12.20
N GLY A 213 14.42 3.94 13.38
CA GLY A 213 15.13 4.70 14.41
C GLY A 213 16.44 4.03 14.84
N ALA A 214 16.44 2.70 14.94
CA ALA A 214 17.68 1.95 15.20
C ALA A 214 18.70 2.05 14.05
N LEU A 215 18.23 2.04 12.80
CA LEU A 215 19.06 2.20 11.60
C LEU A 215 19.63 3.62 11.48
N ASP A 216 18.82 4.65 11.75
CA ASP A 216 19.26 6.05 11.69
C ASP A 216 20.37 6.33 12.71
N ILE A 217 20.27 5.78 13.92
CA ILE A 217 21.37 5.87 14.91
C ILE A 217 22.61 5.13 14.45
N LEU A 218 22.45 3.99 13.76
CA LEU A 218 23.58 3.27 13.18
C LEU A 218 24.21 4.06 12.01
N ALA A 219 23.46 4.90 11.32
CA ALA A 219 23.92 5.74 10.22
C ALA A 219 24.52 7.07 10.72
N ASP A 220 23.88 7.72 11.69
CA ASP A 220 24.30 9.04 12.21
C ASP A 220 25.55 8.95 13.12
N THR A 221 25.81 7.77 13.68
CA THR A 221 27.05 7.46 14.42
C THR A 221 28.27 7.18 13.52
N SER A 222 28.25 7.61 12.27
CA SER A 222 29.41 7.54 11.37
C SER A 222 30.64 8.30 11.89
N HIS A 223 30.51 9.11 12.96
CA HIS A 223 31.63 9.77 13.67
C HIS A 223 32.12 9.02 14.92
N ALA A 224 31.38 8.03 15.41
CA ALA A 224 31.84 7.12 16.45
C ALA A 224 31.51 5.68 16.05
N ALA A 225 32.37 5.08 15.23
CA ALA A 225 32.15 3.73 14.69
C ALA A 225 31.85 2.71 15.79
N PHE A 226 30.58 2.26 15.88
CA PHE A 226 30.26 1.10 16.71
C PHE A 226 30.98 -0.13 16.16
N THR A 227 31.57 -0.91 17.04
CA THR A 227 32.10 -2.22 16.68
C THR A 227 30.97 -3.14 16.26
N ALA A 228 31.25 -4.15 15.46
CA ALA A 228 30.26 -5.16 15.05
C ALA A 228 29.52 -5.76 16.26
N ARG A 229 30.20 -5.92 17.40
CA ARG A 229 29.63 -6.48 18.62
C ARG A 229 28.67 -5.50 19.31
N GLU A 230 29.02 -4.22 19.35
CA GLU A 230 28.17 -3.16 19.88
C GLU A 230 26.87 -3.00 19.05
N ARG A 231 26.94 -3.09 17.71
CA ARG A 231 25.76 -3.10 16.86
C ARG A 231 24.81 -4.26 17.16
N ILE A 232 25.34 -5.44 17.34
CA ILE A 232 24.53 -6.63 17.68
C ILE A 232 23.87 -6.45 19.06
N VAL A 233 24.61 -5.96 20.05
CA VAL A 233 24.07 -5.70 21.40
C VAL A 233 23.00 -4.61 21.37
N LEU A 234 23.21 -3.50 20.63
CA LEU A 234 22.23 -2.43 20.48
C LEU A 234 20.92 -2.94 19.85
N ALA A 235 21.00 -3.72 18.79
CA ALA A 235 19.82 -4.31 18.17
C ALA A 235 19.00 -5.19 19.12
N GLN A 236 19.64 -5.89 20.04
CA GLN A 236 18.96 -6.70 21.06
C GLN A 236 18.34 -5.84 22.18
N ILE A 237 19.02 -4.73 22.56
CA ILE A 237 18.48 -3.76 23.51
C ILE A 237 17.21 -3.10 22.97
N VAL A 238 17.20 -2.70 21.71
CA VAL A 238 16.02 -2.11 21.04
C VAL A 238 14.83 -3.07 21.03
N ARG A 239 15.08 -4.38 20.91
CA ARG A 239 14.07 -5.44 21.02
C ARG A 239 13.58 -5.68 22.44
N GLY A 240 14.13 -4.98 23.43
CA GLY A 240 13.72 -5.08 24.83
C GLY A 240 14.38 -6.20 25.63
N TYR A 241 15.39 -6.87 25.08
CA TYR A 241 16.07 -7.97 25.79
C TYR A 241 16.95 -7.46 26.94
N SER A 242 16.87 -8.15 28.07
CA SER A 242 17.78 -7.94 29.21
C SER A 242 19.20 -8.42 28.92
N SER A 243 20.16 -7.91 29.66
CA SER A 243 21.56 -8.32 29.51
C SER A 243 21.77 -9.84 29.68
N LYS A 244 20.95 -10.52 30.50
CA LYS A 244 21.00 -11.98 30.66
C LYS A 244 20.49 -12.73 29.43
N GLU A 245 19.42 -12.24 28.80
CA GLU A 245 18.88 -12.82 27.57
C GLU A 245 19.83 -12.62 26.40
N ILE A 246 20.34 -11.39 26.24
CA ILE A 246 21.36 -11.08 25.24
C ILE A 246 22.59 -11.98 25.39
N ALA A 247 23.08 -12.14 26.62
CA ALA A 247 24.24 -12.99 26.91
C ALA A 247 23.99 -14.44 26.49
N ARG A 248 22.79 -14.97 26.77
CA ARG A 248 22.37 -16.32 26.38
C ARG A 248 22.33 -16.48 24.87
N THR A 249 21.70 -15.51 24.18
CA THR A 249 21.56 -15.51 22.71
C THR A 249 22.93 -15.43 22.01
N LEU A 250 23.86 -14.66 22.56
CA LEU A 250 25.15 -14.40 21.94
C LEU A 250 26.28 -15.37 22.42
N GLY A 251 25.99 -16.28 23.36
CA GLY A 251 26.95 -17.22 23.91
C GLY A 251 28.11 -16.54 24.69
N ILE A 252 27.85 -15.43 25.40
CA ILE A 252 28.85 -14.65 26.14
C ILE A 252 28.42 -14.45 27.60
N ALA A 253 29.35 -13.99 28.45
CA ALA A 253 28.99 -13.68 29.81
C ALA A 253 28.09 -12.42 29.93
N PRO A 254 27.15 -12.35 30.87
CA PRO A 254 26.33 -11.14 31.09
C PRO A 254 27.17 -9.89 31.35
N ARG A 255 28.30 -10.01 32.03
CA ARG A 255 29.23 -8.92 32.28
C ARG A 255 29.81 -8.33 30.98
N THR A 256 30.02 -9.16 29.96
CA THR A 256 30.47 -8.71 28.63
C THR A 256 29.38 -7.89 27.92
N VAL A 257 28.13 -8.27 28.09
CA VAL A 257 26.98 -7.47 27.55
C VAL A 257 26.93 -6.12 28.25
N GLU A 258 27.05 -6.08 29.58
CA GLU A 258 27.07 -4.83 30.34
C GLU A 258 28.25 -3.91 29.91
N PHE A 259 29.40 -4.45 29.62
CA PHE A 259 30.53 -3.72 29.07
C PHE A 259 30.17 -3.07 27.71
N HIS A 260 29.56 -3.81 26.80
CA HIS A 260 29.12 -3.28 25.53
C HIS A 260 28.02 -2.21 25.70
N ARG A 261 27.06 -2.39 26.64
CA ARG A 261 26.05 -1.40 26.99
C ARG A 261 26.68 -0.09 27.49
N ALA A 262 27.65 -0.17 28.38
CA ALA A 262 28.38 0.99 28.88
C ALA A 262 29.09 1.75 27.74
N ASN A 263 29.73 1.03 26.83
CA ASN A 263 30.37 1.62 25.65
C ASN A 263 29.37 2.27 24.70
N LEU A 264 28.21 1.67 24.50
CA LEU A 264 27.11 2.25 23.71
C LEU A 264 26.62 3.58 24.32
N LEU A 265 26.34 3.61 25.63
CA LEU A 265 25.95 4.82 26.34
C LEU A 265 27.00 5.93 26.23
N LYS A 266 28.29 5.57 26.38
CA LYS A 266 29.40 6.51 26.24
C LYS A 266 29.51 7.09 24.82
N LYS A 267 29.40 6.23 23.80
CA LYS A 267 29.52 6.63 22.38
C LYS A 267 28.35 7.49 21.91
N THR A 268 27.13 7.24 22.41
CA THR A 268 25.93 8.00 22.09
C THR A 268 25.69 9.19 23.00
N ASN A 269 26.54 9.38 24.03
CA ASN A 269 26.32 10.38 25.09
C ASN A 269 24.97 10.20 25.82
N ALA A 270 24.43 8.98 25.85
CA ALA A 270 23.19 8.66 26.53
C ALA A 270 23.41 8.49 28.03
N ARG A 271 22.55 9.09 28.85
CA ARG A 271 22.64 9.03 30.33
C ARG A 271 22.17 7.70 30.91
N SER A 272 21.37 6.94 30.17
CA SER A 272 20.81 5.64 30.59
C SER A 272 20.37 4.83 29.36
N THR A 273 20.12 3.52 29.56
CA THR A 273 19.55 2.68 28.50
C THR A 273 18.17 3.20 28.04
N VAL A 274 17.36 3.74 28.95
CA VAL A 274 16.08 4.37 28.59
C VAL A 274 16.34 5.60 27.72
N HIS A 275 17.28 6.46 28.08
CA HIS A 275 17.65 7.62 27.25
C HIS A 275 18.21 7.18 25.89
N LEU A 276 19.01 6.13 25.83
CA LEU A 276 19.47 5.53 24.58
C LEU A 276 18.29 5.07 23.73
N LEU A 277 17.31 4.38 24.33
CA LEU A 277 16.11 3.92 23.64
C LEU A 277 15.26 5.11 23.12
N HIS A 278 15.07 6.18 23.91
CA HIS A 278 14.38 7.39 23.43
C HIS A 278 15.09 8.03 22.24
N MET A 279 16.43 8.13 22.28
CA MET A 279 17.20 8.62 21.14
C MET A 279 17.04 7.74 19.89
N VAL A 280 16.99 6.42 20.09
CA VAL A 280 16.84 5.41 19.01
C VAL A 280 15.42 5.38 18.48
N LEU A 281 14.41 5.54 19.32
CA LEU A 281 13.00 5.38 18.96
C LEU A 281 12.34 6.70 18.53
N GLY A 282 13.06 7.84 18.66
CA GLY A 282 12.54 9.14 18.26
C GLY A 282 11.37 9.65 19.13
N GLU A 283 11.30 9.19 20.41
CA GLU A 283 10.30 9.65 21.40
C GLU A 283 10.84 10.83 22.23
#